data_abfb778a677de5cf5bb1dc862d8d93f4
#
_entry.id   abfb778a677de5cf5bb1dc862d8d93f4
#
_cell.length_a   1.000
_cell.length_b   1.000
_cell.length_c   1.000
_cell.angle_alpha   90.00
_cell.angle_beta   90.00
_cell.angle_gamma   90.00
#
_symmetry.space_group_name_H-M   'P 1'
#
loop_
_entity.id
_entity.type
_entity.pdbx_description
1 polymer ?
#
loop_
_entity_poly.entity_id
_entity_poly.type
_entity_poly.pdbx_seq_one_letter_code
_entity_poly.pdbx_strand_id
1 'polypeptide(L)'
;MKKPVAKPARRKSAAPARSRSSATTPPRNAFYAQSGGVTAVINASAAGVIETARRYPKQIGKVYAGRHGIVGALHEDLIDCSKESAATIRGLRHTPSGAFGSARFKLKGLEQNRAEYERLIEVFKAHNIGYFFYNGGNDSMDTAHKVAEMGKALGYPITCIGVPKTVDNDLPYTDCCPGFGSVAKYVAISTLEASFDVASMAKTSTKVFVMEVMGRHAGWIAAAGGLAGKGRDEPPHIILFPEIPFKRAAFLKRVKECVDRCGYCVIVVSEGTAHADGTFLADAGTKDAFGHTQLGGVGPVIANMVREAHGYKYHWAVADYLQRAARHIASKVDVDQAYAMGQAAVELAVQGHNAVMPIVVRKSSKPYRWTV
;
A
#
# COMPACT_ATOMS: atom_id res chain seq x y z
N MET A 1 94.54 10.90 27.63
CA MET A 1 93.63 12.01 27.38
C MET A 1 92.48 11.57 26.47
N LYS A 2 91.30 11.34 27.04
CA LYS A 2 90.11 10.90 26.31
C LYS A 2 89.23 12.15 25.95
N LYS A 3 88.89 12.32 24.66
CA LYS A 3 88.01 13.41 24.17
C LYS A 3 86.54 13.07 24.53
N PRO A 4 85.74 14.09 24.86
CA PRO A 4 84.34 13.87 25.18
C PRO A 4 83.48 13.69 23.92
N VAL A 5 82.52 12.73 24.00
CA VAL A 5 81.58 12.43 22.97
C VAL A 5 80.37 13.40 23.08
N ALA A 6 80.03 14.08 22.00
CA ALA A 6 78.90 15.00 21.90
C ALA A 6 77.58 14.22 21.90
N LYS A 7 76.57 14.70 22.69
CA LYS A 7 75.18 14.19 22.73
C LYS A 7 74.38 14.64 21.49
N PRO A 8 73.55 13.79 20.87
CA PRO A 8 72.75 14.18 19.74
C PRO A 8 71.55 15.07 20.16
N ALA A 9 71.31 16.10 19.33
CA ALA A 9 70.21 17.05 19.53
C ALA A 9 68.84 16.40 19.38
N ARG A 10 67.92 16.64 20.34
CA ARG A 10 66.50 16.23 20.29
C ARG A 10 65.79 16.96 19.13
N ARG A 11 65.35 16.20 18.12
CA ARG A 11 64.39 16.67 17.12
C ARG A 11 63.05 16.97 17.80
N LYS A 12 62.56 18.20 17.71
CA LYS A 12 61.18 18.58 18.10
C LYS A 12 60.21 17.92 17.11
N SER A 13 59.35 17.02 17.61
CA SER A 13 58.27 16.47 16.82
C SER A 13 57.28 17.56 16.50
N ALA A 14 56.99 17.76 15.22
CA ALA A 14 55.92 18.63 14.75
C ALA A 14 54.57 18.05 15.21
N ALA A 15 53.73 18.90 15.80
CA ALA A 15 52.35 18.53 16.17
C ALA A 15 51.55 18.10 14.92
N PRO A 16 50.69 17.09 15.00
CA PRO A 16 49.87 16.71 13.86
C PRO A 16 48.94 17.86 13.47
N ALA A 17 48.91 18.20 12.19
CA ALA A 17 47.98 19.16 11.64
C ALA A 17 46.56 18.76 11.97
N ARG A 18 45.81 19.66 12.64
CA ARG A 18 44.37 19.52 12.85
C ARG A 18 43.70 19.29 11.49
N SER A 19 43.08 18.11 11.33
CA SER A 19 42.25 17.82 10.18
C SER A 19 41.18 18.91 10.08
N ARG A 20 41.14 19.57 8.91
CA ARG A 20 40.06 20.51 8.57
C ARG A 20 38.72 19.76 8.78
N SER A 21 37.85 20.30 9.64
CA SER A 21 36.49 19.84 9.77
C SER A 21 35.86 19.82 8.38
N SER A 22 35.44 18.68 7.92
CA SER A 22 34.61 18.57 6.72
C SER A 22 33.40 19.48 6.92
N ALA A 23 33.25 20.46 6.07
CA ALA A 23 32.06 21.31 6.06
C ALA A 23 30.85 20.38 5.92
N THR A 24 30.06 20.27 7.00
CA THR A 24 28.83 19.46 6.99
C THR A 24 27.87 20.12 6.01
N THR A 25 27.56 19.42 4.92
CA THR A 25 26.51 19.86 4.00
C THR A 25 25.22 20.11 4.80
N PRO A 26 24.55 21.25 4.61
CA PRO A 26 23.33 21.53 5.35
C PRO A 26 22.26 20.46 5.07
N PRO A 27 21.41 20.14 6.05
CA PRO A 27 20.38 19.12 5.88
C PRO A 27 19.41 19.50 4.76
N ARG A 28 19.03 18.53 3.95
CA ARG A 28 18.00 18.69 2.93
C ARG A 28 16.64 18.30 3.49
N ASN A 29 15.56 18.88 2.97
CA ASN A 29 14.22 18.56 3.39
C ASN A 29 13.71 17.28 2.71
N ALA A 30 12.70 16.65 3.32
CA ALA A 30 11.99 15.51 2.76
C ALA A 30 10.61 15.92 2.25
N PHE A 31 10.17 15.26 1.19
CA PHE A 31 8.81 15.32 0.67
C PHE A 31 8.17 13.93 0.78
N TYR A 32 6.98 13.87 1.35
CA TYR A 32 6.15 12.67 1.45
C TYR A 32 4.86 12.84 0.65
N ALA A 33 4.46 11.84 -0.10
CA ALA A 33 3.22 11.87 -0.86
C ALA A 33 2.49 10.53 -0.80
N GLN A 34 1.15 10.58 -0.74
CA GLN A 34 0.25 9.43 -0.84
C GLN A 34 -0.28 9.30 -2.26
N SER A 35 -0.37 8.07 -2.77
CA SER A 35 -0.74 7.80 -4.15
C SER A 35 -1.74 6.64 -4.27
N GLY A 36 -2.69 6.81 -5.17
CA GLY A 36 -3.71 5.82 -5.51
C GLY A 36 -4.79 5.68 -4.44
N GLY A 37 -5.46 4.53 -4.41
CA GLY A 37 -6.47 4.21 -3.39
C GLY A 37 -5.86 4.16 -2.00
N VAL A 38 -6.56 4.72 -1.02
CA VAL A 38 -6.12 4.69 0.38
C VAL A 38 -6.31 3.29 1.00
N THR A 39 -5.65 3.04 2.12
CA THR A 39 -5.83 1.84 2.94
C THR A 39 -6.09 2.23 4.39
N ALA A 40 -6.56 1.28 5.20
CA ALA A 40 -6.75 1.49 6.64
C ALA A 40 -5.46 1.84 7.39
N VAL A 41 -4.28 1.64 6.78
CA VAL A 41 -2.97 1.80 7.42
C VAL A 41 -2.03 2.78 6.70
N ILE A 42 -2.49 3.45 5.64
CA ILE A 42 -1.64 4.36 4.85
C ILE A 42 -1.03 5.48 5.72
N ASN A 43 -1.78 5.96 6.70
CA ASN A 43 -1.30 7.00 7.62
C ASN A 43 -0.32 6.45 8.67
N ALA A 44 -0.32 5.15 8.96
CA ALA A 44 0.70 4.53 9.79
C ALA A 44 2.07 4.56 9.10
N SER A 45 2.11 4.33 7.78
CA SER A 45 3.34 4.53 6.98
C SER A 45 3.80 5.99 7.02
N ALA A 46 2.88 6.96 6.90
CA ALA A 46 3.20 8.38 7.03
C ALA A 46 3.82 8.72 8.39
N ALA A 47 3.24 8.19 9.48
CA ALA A 47 3.78 8.35 10.83
C ALA A 47 5.21 7.78 10.91
N GLY A 48 5.43 6.60 10.35
CA GLY A 48 6.75 5.96 10.28
C GLY A 48 7.80 6.84 9.59
N VAL A 49 7.44 7.43 8.44
CA VAL A 49 8.33 8.37 7.71
C VAL A 49 8.61 9.61 8.55
N ILE A 50 7.57 10.30 9.03
CA ILE A 50 7.72 11.61 9.70
C ILE A 50 8.46 11.47 11.03
N GLU A 51 8.08 10.50 11.87
CA GLU A 51 8.73 10.27 13.17
C GLU A 51 10.18 9.85 13.01
N THR A 52 10.49 9.03 11.99
CA THR A 52 11.86 8.59 11.73
C THR A 52 12.72 9.72 11.17
N ALA A 53 12.22 10.50 10.23
CA ALA A 53 12.94 11.66 9.69
C ALA A 53 13.37 12.64 10.81
N ARG A 54 12.51 12.86 11.81
CA ARG A 54 12.83 13.70 12.98
C ARG A 54 14.00 13.19 13.83
N ARG A 55 14.37 11.91 13.72
CA ARG A 55 15.54 11.32 14.40
C ARG A 55 16.86 11.59 13.70
N TYR A 56 16.81 12.07 12.45
CA TYR A 56 17.99 12.37 11.62
C TYR A 56 18.14 13.85 11.25
N PRO A 57 18.13 14.80 12.24
CA PRO A 57 18.08 16.25 11.96
C PRO A 57 19.35 16.78 11.27
N LYS A 58 20.44 16.02 11.26
CA LYS A 58 21.67 16.37 10.53
C LYS A 58 21.58 16.06 9.02
N GLN A 59 20.72 15.17 8.60
CA GLN A 59 20.51 14.75 7.22
C GLN A 59 19.20 15.31 6.66
N ILE A 60 18.12 15.22 7.44
CA ILE A 60 16.77 15.64 7.05
C ILE A 60 16.33 16.81 7.92
N GLY A 61 16.11 17.97 7.30
CA GLY A 61 15.64 19.18 7.99
C GLY A 61 14.15 19.11 8.30
N LYS A 62 13.33 19.51 7.36
CA LYS A 62 11.85 19.45 7.46
C LYS A 62 11.29 18.29 6.68
N VAL A 63 10.08 17.86 7.06
CA VAL A 63 9.26 16.95 6.26
C VAL A 63 8.04 17.72 5.75
N TYR A 64 7.90 17.82 4.44
CA TYR A 64 6.71 18.33 3.78
C TYR A 64 5.87 17.16 3.28
N ALA A 65 4.55 17.25 3.44
CA ALA A 65 3.61 16.35 2.80
C ALA A 65 2.87 17.10 1.68
N GLY A 66 2.72 16.45 0.52
CA GLY A 66 1.93 17.03 -0.57
C GLY A 66 0.43 16.90 -0.30
N ARG A 67 -0.32 18.01 -0.32
CA ARG A 67 -1.77 17.96 -0.31
C ARG A 67 -2.26 17.30 -1.60
N HIS A 68 -3.02 16.22 -1.46
CA HIS A 68 -3.38 15.33 -2.57
C HIS A 68 -2.16 14.74 -3.30
N GLY A 69 -1.18 14.27 -2.53
CA GLY A 69 -0.05 13.51 -3.06
C GLY A 69 0.90 14.36 -3.92
N ILE A 70 1.35 13.79 -5.05
CA ILE A 70 2.29 14.45 -5.94
C ILE A 70 1.70 15.72 -6.62
N VAL A 71 0.39 15.79 -6.75
CA VAL A 71 -0.31 16.98 -7.29
C VAL A 71 -0.04 18.18 -6.40
N GLY A 72 0.02 18.01 -5.08
CA GLY A 72 0.40 19.05 -4.15
C GLY A 72 1.80 19.59 -4.41
N ALA A 73 2.76 18.74 -4.78
CA ALA A 73 4.08 19.22 -5.18
C ALA A 73 4.05 20.04 -6.48
N LEU A 74 3.31 19.58 -7.50
CA LEU A 74 3.20 20.28 -8.78
C LEU A 74 2.59 21.69 -8.61
N HIS A 75 1.65 21.85 -7.68
CA HIS A 75 0.99 23.14 -7.38
C HIS A 75 1.64 23.88 -6.22
N GLU A 76 2.72 23.35 -5.62
CA GLU A 76 3.42 23.92 -4.46
C GLU A 76 2.52 24.04 -3.20
N ASP A 77 1.48 23.17 -3.10
CA ASP A 77 0.62 23.04 -1.92
C ASP A 77 1.20 21.99 -0.96
N LEU A 78 2.09 22.46 -0.09
CA LEU A 78 2.89 21.65 0.81
C LEU A 78 2.50 21.86 2.28
N ILE A 79 2.24 20.77 2.98
CA ILE A 79 1.96 20.76 4.42
C ILE A 79 3.29 20.57 5.16
N ASP A 80 3.69 21.56 5.95
CA ASP A 80 4.90 21.48 6.79
C ASP A 80 4.63 20.63 8.04
N CYS A 81 4.91 19.33 7.97
CA CYS A 81 4.73 18.39 9.08
C CYS A 81 5.66 18.65 10.27
N SER A 82 6.71 19.45 10.12
CA SER A 82 7.61 19.79 11.23
C SER A 82 6.95 20.72 12.25
N LYS A 83 5.88 21.43 11.86
CA LYS A 83 5.07 22.27 12.74
C LYS A 83 4.11 21.47 13.64
N GLU A 84 3.87 20.20 13.32
CA GLU A 84 2.95 19.35 14.05
C GLU A 84 3.58 18.76 15.31
N SER A 85 2.77 18.61 16.37
CA SER A 85 3.23 18.00 17.62
C SER A 85 3.55 16.50 17.42
N ALA A 86 4.41 15.94 18.29
CA ALA A 86 4.66 14.50 18.29
C ALA A 86 3.39 13.69 18.56
N ALA A 87 2.44 14.21 19.33
CA ALA A 87 1.16 13.56 19.61
C ALA A 87 0.28 13.52 18.34
N THR A 88 0.20 14.63 17.59
CA THR A 88 -0.52 14.71 16.30
C THR A 88 0.02 13.68 15.31
N ILE A 89 1.35 13.60 15.16
CA ILE A 89 1.97 12.65 14.23
C ILE A 89 1.71 11.20 14.68
N ARG A 90 1.84 10.87 15.97
CA ARG A 90 1.47 9.53 16.48
C ARG A 90 0.00 9.20 16.22
N GLY A 91 -0.90 10.20 16.29
CA GLY A 91 -2.32 10.07 16.00
C GLY A 91 -2.61 9.56 14.59
N LEU A 92 -1.73 9.80 13.62
CA LEU A 92 -1.85 9.29 12.24
C LEU A 92 -2.01 7.76 12.18
N ARG A 93 -1.42 7.01 13.10
CA ARG A 93 -1.59 5.56 13.18
C ARG A 93 -3.04 5.11 13.35
N HIS A 94 -3.89 6.01 13.84
CA HIS A 94 -5.31 5.77 14.12
C HIS A 94 -6.24 6.61 13.23
N THR A 95 -5.70 7.44 12.36
CA THR A 95 -6.47 8.31 11.47
C THR A 95 -6.94 7.53 10.24
N PRO A 96 -8.25 7.49 9.95
CA PRO A 96 -8.78 6.82 8.77
C PRO A 96 -8.46 7.61 7.50
N SER A 97 -8.57 6.94 6.35
CA SER A 97 -8.35 7.50 5.00
C SER A 97 -6.92 8.05 4.81
N GLY A 98 -6.70 8.94 3.84
CA GLY A 98 -5.43 9.61 3.59
C GLY A 98 -5.38 10.98 4.25
N ALA A 99 -4.63 11.13 5.36
CA ALA A 99 -4.60 12.38 6.14
C ALA A 99 -4.12 13.60 5.33
N PHE A 100 -3.28 13.37 4.33
CA PHE A 100 -2.74 14.41 3.45
C PHE A 100 -3.48 14.49 2.10
N GLY A 101 -4.52 13.67 1.91
CA GLY A 101 -5.11 13.41 0.60
C GLY A 101 -4.21 12.52 -0.27
N SER A 102 -4.79 11.90 -1.28
CA SER A 102 -4.11 11.02 -2.22
C SER A 102 -4.48 11.41 -3.64
N ALA A 103 -3.60 11.13 -4.60
CA ALA A 103 -3.88 11.40 -6.01
C ALA A 103 -3.79 10.13 -6.86
N ARG A 104 -4.72 9.99 -7.79
CA ARG A 104 -4.60 9.08 -8.94
C ARG A 104 -3.99 9.86 -10.09
N PHE A 105 -2.68 10.10 -10.02
CA PHE A 105 -1.92 10.84 -11.01
C PHE A 105 -0.71 10.02 -11.45
N LYS A 106 -0.66 9.70 -12.74
CA LYS A 106 0.42 8.91 -13.35
C LYS A 106 1.33 9.83 -14.15
N LEU A 107 2.55 10.02 -13.68
CA LEU A 107 3.61 10.57 -14.51
C LEU A 107 4.00 9.52 -15.56
N LYS A 108 3.67 9.81 -16.82
CA LYS A 108 4.03 8.97 -17.96
C LYS A 108 5.54 9.04 -18.21
N GLY A 109 6.02 8.48 -19.33
CA GLY A 109 7.44 8.54 -19.70
C GLY A 109 7.97 9.97 -19.76
N LEU A 110 9.28 10.12 -19.57
CA LEU A 110 9.97 11.40 -19.48
C LEU A 110 9.67 12.35 -20.66
N GLU A 111 9.58 11.80 -21.87
CA GLU A 111 9.29 12.58 -23.08
C GLU A 111 7.86 13.12 -23.13
N GLN A 112 6.91 12.39 -22.56
CA GLN A 112 5.49 12.74 -22.59
C GLN A 112 5.07 13.72 -21.47
N ASN A 113 5.73 13.68 -20.32
CA ASN A 113 5.44 14.52 -19.15
C ASN A 113 6.64 15.32 -18.68
N ARG A 114 7.50 15.75 -19.60
CA ARG A 114 8.74 16.46 -19.26
C ARG A 114 8.48 17.73 -18.42
N ALA A 115 7.47 18.48 -18.78
CA ALA A 115 7.12 19.73 -18.07
C ALA A 115 6.73 19.49 -16.61
N GLU A 116 5.98 18.41 -16.32
CA GLU A 116 5.60 18.03 -14.96
C GLU A 116 6.82 17.60 -14.14
N TYR A 117 7.77 16.88 -14.73
CA TYR A 117 9.02 16.52 -14.05
C TYR A 117 9.90 17.75 -13.80
N GLU A 118 10.02 18.65 -14.75
CA GLU A 118 10.76 19.90 -14.59
C GLU A 118 10.13 20.76 -13.49
N ARG A 119 8.79 20.90 -13.49
CA ARG A 119 8.05 21.60 -12.43
C ARG A 119 8.27 20.97 -11.06
N LEU A 120 8.21 19.65 -10.96
CA LEU A 120 8.45 18.93 -9.70
C LEU A 120 9.85 19.21 -9.16
N ILE A 121 10.86 19.17 -10.03
CA ILE A 121 12.26 19.46 -9.65
C ILE A 121 12.45 20.93 -9.28
N GLU A 122 11.78 21.86 -9.95
CA GLU A 122 11.77 23.28 -9.61
C GLU A 122 11.25 23.51 -8.17
N VAL A 123 10.09 22.94 -7.84
CA VAL A 123 9.53 23.03 -6.49
C VAL A 123 10.44 22.37 -5.47
N PHE A 124 11.03 21.22 -5.79
CA PHE A 124 11.97 20.55 -4.91
C PHE A 124 13.23 21.38 -4.65
N LYS A 125 13.74 22.08 -5.67
CA LYS A 125 14.85 23.05 -5.50
C LYS A 125 14.45 24.21 -4.59
N ALA A 126 13.29 24.83 -4.83
CA ALA A 126 12.82 25.98 -4.08
C ALA A 126 12.67 25.66 -2.57
N HIS A 127 12.24 24.46 -2.23
CA HIS A 127 12.06 23.99 -0.86
C HIS A 127 13.23 23.17 -0.30
N ASN A 128 14.38 23.15 -0.99
CA ASN A 128 15.56 22.35 -0.60
C ASN A 128 15.22 20.88 -0.31
N ILE A 129 14.30 20.28 -1.09
CA ILE A 129 13.88 18.88 -0.94
C ILE A 129 14.93 17.99 -1.60
N GLY A 130 15.49 17.06 -0.81
CA GLY A 130 16.51 16.10 -1.28
C GLY A 130 16.09 14.65 -1.10
N TYR A 131 14.98 14.42 -0.41
CA TYR A 131 14.42 13.11 -0.17
C TYR A 131 12.96 13.07 -0.60
N PHE A 132 12.57 12.05 -1.34
CA PHE A 132 11.20 11.84 -1.78
C PHE A 132 10.71 10.46 -1.34
N PHE A 133 9.70 10.42 -0.48
CA PHE A 133 9.05 9.20 0.01
C PHE A 133 7.67 9.08 -0.64
N TYR A 134 7.50 8.12 -1.55
CA TYR A 134 6.26 7.97 -2.32
C TYR A 134 5.50 6.73 -1.89
N ASN A 135 4.39 6.93 -1.17
CA ASN A 135 3.58 5.85 -0.59
C ASN A 135 2.47 5.43 -1.56
N GLY A 136 2.64 4.27 -2.19
CA GLY A 136 1.70 3.79 -3.19
C GLY A 136 1.97 2.37 -3.70
N GLY A 137 1.28 2.01 -4.78
CA GLY A 137 1.38 0.72 -5.45
C GLY A 137 2.41 0.72 -6.58
N ASN A 138 2.25 -0.22 -7.54
CA ASN A 138 3.18 -0.45 -8.65
C ASN A 138 3.51 0.83 -9.44
N ASP A 139 2.50 1.59 -9.89
CA ASP A 139 2.71 2.85 -10.63
C ASP A 139 3.47 3.91 -9.82
N SER A 140 3.32 3.90 -8.48
CA SER A 140 4.01 4.84 -7.60
C SER A 140 5.48 4.47 -7.45
N MET A 141 5.81 3.18 -7.42
CA MET A 141 7.19 2.70 -7.40
C MET A 141 7.92 3.08 -8.70
N ASP A 142 7.28 2.89 -9.86
CA ASP A 142 7.77 3.32 -11.16
C ASP A 142 7.98 4.85 -11.21
N THR A 143 7.02 5.63 -10.70
CA THR A 143 7.15 7.09 -10.61
C THR A 143 8.32 7.52 -9.72
N ALA A 144 8.49 6.91 -8.54
CA ALA A 144 9.62 7.23 -7.66
C ALA A 144 10.98 6.97 -8.33
N HIS A 145 11.09 5.87 -9.07
CA HIS A 145 12.26 5.54 -9.88
C HIS A 145 12.53 6.61 -10.95
N LYS A 146 11.53 6.97 -11.74
CA LYS A 146 11.63 8.00 -12.78
C LYS A 146 12.02 9.39 -12.23
N VAL A 147 11.48 9.77 -11.06
CA VAL A 147 11.85 11.03 -10.40
C VAL A 147 13.31 11.02 -9.97
N ALA A 148 13.84 9.89 -9.49
CA ALA A 148 15.26 9.77 -9.16
C ALA A 148 16.16 9.94 -10.39
N GLU A 149 15.81 9.31 -11.52
CA GLU A 149 16.55 9.44 -12.79
C GLU A 149 16.49 10.87 -13.34
N MET A 150 15.31 11.49 -13.33
CA MET A 150 15.14 12.85 -13.82
C MET A 150 15.86 13.88 -12.95
N GLY A 151 15.81 13.74 -11.63
CA GLY A 151 16.57 14.60 -10.72
C GLY A 151 18.06 14.58 -11.04
N LYS A 152 18.61 13.39 -11.33
CA LYS A 152 20.00 13.24 -11.78
C LYS A 152 20.24 13.92 -13.14
N ALA A 153 19.36 13.69 -14.10
CA ALA A 153 19.49 14.25 -15.46
C ALA A 153 19.40 15.79 -15.46
N LEU A 154 18.59 16.38 -14.59
CA LEU A 154 18.41 17.83 -14.44
C LEU A 154 19.42 18.48 -13.46
N GLY A 155 20.45 17.75 -13.04
CA GLY A 155 21.51 18.26 -12.15
C GLY A 155 21.04 18.56 -10.72
N TYR A 156 19.92 17.95 -10.29
CA TYR A 156 19.41 18.03 -8.92
C TYR A 156 19.11 16.63 -8.36
N PRO A 157 20.15 15.87 -7.97
CA PRO A 157 19.97 14.52 -7.47
C PRO A 157 19.06 14.47 -6.22
N ILE A 158 18.09 13.58 -6.27
CA ILE A 158 17.09 13.36 -5.23
C ILE A 158 17.13 11.88 -4.84
N THR A 159 17.10 11.60 -3.55
CA THR A 159 16.94 10.25 -3.03
C THR A 159 15.44 9.91 -2.98
N CYS A 160 15.00 8.98 -3.82
CA CYS A 160 13.62 8.56 -3.93
C CYS A 160 13.47 7.15 -3.35
N ILE A 161 12.58 6.98 -2.38
CA ILE A 161 12.26 5.68 -1.79
C ILE A 161 10.76 5.44 -1.92
N GLY A 162 10.39 4.28 -2.50
CA GLY A 162 9.01 3.83 -2.51
C GLY A 162 8.60 3.33 -1.12
N VAL A 163 7.41 3.70 -0.67
CA VAL A 163 6.81 3.16 0.55
C VAL A 163 5.64 2.27 0.13
N PRO A 164 5.73 0.94 0.31
CA PRO A 164 4.75 0.02 -0.25
C PRO A 164 3.37 0.21 0.36
N LYS A 165 2.34 0.21 -0.50
CA LYS A 165 0.93 0.26 -0.11
C LYS A 165 0.05 -0.26 -1.24
N THR A 166 -0.70 -1.32 -1.00
CA THR A 166 -1.83 -1.78 -1.82
C THR A 166 -2.69 -2.75 -1.01
N VAL A 167 -4.01 -2.74 -1.24
CA VAL A 167 -4.92 -3.75 -0.69
C VAL A 167 -4.88 -5.05 -1.50
N ASP A 168 -4.47 -4.98 -2.78
CA ASP A 168 -4.50 -6.12 -3.72
C ASP A 168 -3.38 -7.14 -3.45
N ASN A 169 -2.40 -6.79 -2.60
CA ASN A 169 -1.24 -7.63 -2.28
C ASN A 169 -0.44 -8.06 -3.52
N ASP A 170 -0.28 -7.16 -4.48
CA ASP A 170 0.23 -7.41 -5.81
C ASP A 170 1.63 -6.83 -6.09
N LEU A 171 2.30 -6.24 -5.08
CA LEU A 171 3.69 -5.82 -5.21
C LEU A 171 4.62 -7.05 -5.12
N PRO A 172 5.62 -7.16 -6.01
CA PRO A 172 6.54 -8.29 -6.01
C PRO A 172 7.48 -8.29 -4.78
N TYR A 173 8.00 -9.46 -4.44
CA TYR A 173 9.01 -9.72 -3.42
C TYR A 173 8.58 -9.49 -1.97
N THR A 174 7.49 -8.78 -1.69
CA THR A 174 6.99 -8.60 -0.32
C THR A 174 6.00 -9.71 0.06
N ASP A 175 6.09 -10.20 1.28
CA ASP A 175 5.15 -11.24 1.79
C ASP A 175 3.72 -10.69 1.91
N CYS A 176 3.59 -9.51 2.50
CA CYS A 176 2.34 -8.77 2.62
C CYS A 176 2.57 -7.31 2.25
N CYS A 177 1.65 -6.75 1.46
CA CYS A 177 1.61 -5.32 1.23
C CYS A 177 0.84 -4.62 2.36
N PRO A 178 1.35 -3.52 2.93
CA PRO A 178 0.60 -2.73 3.89
C PRO A 178 -0.74 -2.27 3.32
N GLY A 179 -1.83 -2.62 4.01
CA GLY A 179 -3.21 -2.47 3.59
C GLY A 179 -3.94 -3.81 3.39
N PHE A 180 -3.25 -4.83 2.86
CA PHE A 180 -3.85 -6.15 2.63
C PHE A 180 -4.28 -6.85 3.92
N GLY A 181 -3.45 -6.85 4.97
CA GLY A 181 -3.78 -7.53 6.22
C GLY A 181 -5.06 -7.02 6.90
N SER A 182 -5.33 -5.72 6.76
CA SER A 182 -6.56 -5.11 7.29
C SER A 182 -7.78 -5.43 6.43
N VAL A 183 -7.67 -5.38 5.10
CA VAL A 183 -8.79 -5.75 4.22
C VAL A 183 -9.10 -7.24 4.32
N ALA A 184 -8.09 -8.10 4.45
CA ALA A 184 -8.26 -9.53 4.67
C ALA A 184 -9.09 -9.81 5.95
N LYS A 185 -8.75 -9.12 7.03
CA LYS A 185 -9.50 -9.20 8.30
C LYS A 185 -10.94 -8.73 8.13
N TYR A 186 -11.15 -7.59 7.44
CA TYR A 186 -12.48 -7.06 7.17
C TYR A 186 -13.34 -8.07 6.40
N VAL A 187 -12.83 -8.58 5.29
CA VAL A 187 -13.56 -9.51 4.42
C VAL A 187 -13.88 -10.82 5.15
N ALA A 188 -12.91 -11.37 5.88
CA ALA A 188 -13.13 -12.61 6.65
C ALA A 188 -14.24 -12.45 7.70
N ILE A 189 -14.20 -11.37 8.49
CA ILE A 189 -15.19 -11.13 9.55
C ILE A 189 -16.56 -10.80 8.95
N SER A 190 -16.62 -9.91 7.95
CA SER A 190 -17.90 -9.54 7.31
C SER A 190 -18.56 -10.73 6.60
N THR A 191 -17.76 -11.61 5.98
CA THR A 191 -18.27 -12.85 5.38
C THR A 191 -18.84 -13.79 6.44
N LEU A 192 -18.15 -13.95 7.58
CA LEU A 192 -18.60 -14.80 8.68
C LEU A 192 -19.91 -14.28 9.29
N GLU A 193 -19.98 -13.00 9.62
CA GLU A 193 -21.15 -12.39 10.25
C GLU A 193 -22.37 -12.41 9.33
N ALA A 194 -22.21 -12.06 8.05
CA ALA A 194 -23.27 -12.18 7.05
C ALA A 194 -23.73 -13.64 6.86
N SER A 195 -22.81 -14.60 7.01
CA SER A 195 -23.13 -16.02 6.92
C SER A 195 -24.01 -16.49 8.07
N PHE A 196 -23.78 -16.00 9.28
CA PHE A 196 -24.64 -16.30 10.43
C PHE A 196 -26.05 -15.73 10.25
N ASP A 197 -26.17 -14.54 9.69
CA ASP A 197 -27.48 -13.93 9.38
C ASP A 197 -28.24 -14.79 8.36
N VAL A 198 -27.59 -15.15 7.25
CA VAL A 198 -28.22 -16.03 6.24
C VAL A 198 -28.61 -17.39 6.83
N ALA A 199 -27.70 -18.04 7.57
CA ALA A 199 -27.96 -19.34 8.19
C ALA A 199 -29.18 -19.30 9.13
N SER A 200 -29.34 -18.20 9.89
CA SER A 200 -30.43 -18.04 10.85
C SER A 200 -31.81 -18.06 10.21
N MET A 201 -31.96 -17.61 8.96
CA MET A 201 -33.23 -17.52 8.26
C MET A 201 -33.33 -18.42 7.01
N ALA A 202 -32.30 -19.20 6.71
CA ALA A 202 -32.19 -19.98 5.48
C ALA A 202 -33.34 -21.00 5.30
N LYS A 203 -33.95 -21.50 6.39
CA LYS A 203 -35.04 -22.47 6.31
C LYS A 203 -36.27 -21.90 5.59
N THR A 204 -36.59 -20.64 5.81
CA THR A 204 -37.86 -20.03 5.35
C THR A 204 -37.67 -18.83 4.44
N SER A 205 -36.45 -18.32 4.26
CA SER A 205 -36.19 -17.09 3.54
C SER A 205 -34.98 -17.19 2.63
N THR A 206 -33.96 -16.35 2.86
CA THR A 206 -32.76 -16.18 2.00
C THR A 206 -31.92 -17.45 1.96
N LYS A 207 -31.63 -17.92 0.75
CA LYS A 207 -30.78 -19.10 0.50
C LYS A 207 -29.36 -18.76 0.09
N VAL A 208 -29.16 -17.61 -0.54
CA VAL A 208 -27.87 -17.26 -1.13
C VAL A 208 -27.47 -15.85 -0.73
N PHE A 209 -26.22 -15.70 -0.33
CA PHE A 209 -25.58 -14.41 -0.12
C PHE A 209 -24.31 -14.30 -0.96
N VAL A 210 -24.11 -13.15 -1.62
CA VAL A 210 -22.94 -12.87 -2.45
C VAL A 210 -22.20 -11.66 -1.89
N MET A 211 -20.95 -11.84 -1.52
CA MET A 211 -20.04 -10.77 -1.10
C MET A 211 -19.09 -10.42 -2.24
N GLU A 212 -19.26 -9.25 -2.84
CA GLU A 212 -18.31 -8.72 -3.82
C GLU A 212 -17.17 -8.00 -3.14
N VAL A 213 -15.94 -8.30 -3.56
CA VAL A 213 -14.71 -7.70 -3.03
C VAL A 213 -13.82 -7.17 -4.15
N MET A 214 -12.93 -6.22 -3.82
CA MET A 214 -11.90 -5.73 -4.72
C MET A 214 -10.92 -6.83 -5.14
N GLY A 215 -10.15 -6.58 -6.18
CA GLY A 215 -9.14 -7.47 -6.71
C GLY A 215 -9.31 -7.69 -8.21
N ARG A 216 -8.97 -6.67 -9.02
CA ARG A 216 -9.14 -6.72 -10.48
C ARG A 216 -8.39 -7.88 -11.13
N HIS A 217 -7.13 -8.08 -10.76
CA HIS A 217 -6.23 -9.08 -11.33
C HIS A 217 -5.57 -9.98 -10.29
N ALA A 218 -5.85 -9.74 -9.00
CA ALA A 218 -5.27 -10.48 -7.88
C ALA A 218 -6.36 -10.92 -6.91
N GLY A 219 -6.51 -12.22 -6.73
CA GLY A 219 -7.58 -12.84 -5.94
C GLY A 219 -7.31 -12.93 -4.44
N TRP A 220 -6.27 -12.28 -3.92
CA TRP A 220 -5.89 -12.36 -2.50
C TRP A 220 -6.99 -11.91 -1.54
N ILE A 221 -7.73 -10.85 -1.90
CA ILE A 221 -8.84 -10.34 -1.07
C ILE A 221 -9.99 -11.34 -1.07
N ALA A 222 -10.33 -11.91 -2.23
CA ALA A 222 -11.35 -12.96 -2.31
C ALA A 222 -10.94 -14.22 -1.52
N ALA A 223 -9.66 -14.62 -1.63
CA ALA A 223 -9.09 -15.74 -0.87
C ALA A 223 -9.22 -15.52 0.65
N ALA A 224 -9.04 -14.28 1.12
CA ALA A 224 -9.17 -13.93 2.53
C ALA A 224 -10.58 -14.20 3.08
N GLY A 225 -11.62 -14.17 2.24
CA GLY A 225 -12.96 -14.59 2.63
C GLY A 225 -13.00 -16.04 3.15
N GLY A 226 -12.12 -16.90 2.62
CA GLY A 226 -11.98 -18.29 3.08
C GLY A 226 -11.52 -18.45 4.53
N LEU A 227 -11.02 -17.40 5.16
CA LEU A 227 -10.68 -17.40 6.59
C LEU A 227 -11.92 -17.36 7.49
N ALA A 228 -13.11 -17.10 6.96
CA ALA A 228 -14.38 -17.12 7.70
C ALA A 228 -14.77 -18.54 8.15
N GLY A 229 -14.45 -19.57 7.35
CA GLY A 229 -14.78 -20.96 7.65
C GLY A 229 -13.53 -21.84 7.85
N LYS A 230 -13.73 -23.01 8.45
CA LYS A 230 -12.69 -24.00 8.73
C LYS A 230 -12.83 -25.27 7.89
N GLY A 231 -13.96 -25.45 7.23
CA GLY A 231 -14.27 -26.69 6.51
C GLY A 231 -15.20 -26.49 5.33
N ARG A 232 -15.42 -27.57 4.59
CA ARG A 232 -16.20 -27.59 3.35
C ARG A 232 -17.66 -27.13 3.51
N ASP A 233 -18.23 -27.36 4.68
CA ASP A 233 -19.64 -27.06 4.97
C ASP A 233 -19.83 -25.75 5.75
N GLU A 234 -18.72 -25.05 6.01
CA GLU A 234 -18.70 -23.71 6.59
C GLU A 234 -18.51 -22.66 5.50
N PRO A 235 -19.17 -21.50 5.60
CA PRO A 235 -19.05 -20.43 4.62
C PRO A 235 -17.66 -19.73 4.68
N PRO A 236 -17.21 -19.18 3.54
CA PRO A 236 -17.88 -19.18 2.24
C PRO A 236 -17.80 -20.55 1.57
N HIS A 237 -18.89 -20.97 0.93
CA HIS A 237 -18.96 -22.26 0.23
C HIS A 237 -18.32 -22.20 -1.16
N ILE A 238 -18.25 -21.01 -1.75
CA ILE A 238 -17.68 -20.74 -3.07
C ILE A 238 -16.88 -19.44 -3.01
N ILE A 239 -15.69 -19.46 -3.62
CA ILE A 239 -14.87 -18.26 -3.84
C ILE A 239 -14.59 -18.20 -5.33
N LEU A 240 -14.87 -17.06 -5.96
CA LEU A 240 -14.61 -16.80 -7.36
C LEU A 240 -13.43 -15.82 -7.50
N PHE A 241 -12.41 -16.28 -8.21
CA PHE A 241 -11.13 -15.60 -8.37
C PHE A 241 -11.01 -14.96 -9.75
N PRO A 242 -10.31 -13.83 -9.91
CA PRO A 242 -10.04 -13.23 -11.22
C PRO A 242 -9.11 -14.09 -12.08
N GLU A 243 -8.23 -14.91 -11.47
CA GLU A 243 -7.27 -15.78 -12.16
C GLU A 243 -7.91 -17.06 -12.72
N ILE A 244 -9.14 -17.38 -12.33
CA ILE A 244 -9.81 -18.61 -12.70
C ILE A 244 -11.00 -18.30 -13.61
N PRO A 245 -11.01 -18.74 -14.87
CA PRO A 245 -12.13 -18.50 -15.77
C PRO A 245 -13.47 -18.99 -15.23
N PHE A 246 -14.46 -18.10 -15.22
CA PHE A 246 -15.79 -18.40 -14.73
C PHE A 246 -16.52 -19.38 -15.64
N LYS A 247 -17.07 -20.44 -15.07
CA LYS A 247 -17.85 -21.48 -15.78
C LYS A 247 -19.26 -21.55 -15.21
N ARG A 248 -20.22 -20.90 -15.88
CA ARG A 248 -21.60 -20.75 -15.41
C ARG A 248 -22.26 -22.07 -14.97
N ALA A 249 -22.21 -23.11 -15.79
CA ALA A 249 -22.86 -24.38 -15.50
C ALA A 249 -22.29 -25.07 -14.25
N ALA A 250 -20.95 -25.08 -14.11
CA ALA A 250 -20.28 -25.66 -12.95
C ALA A 250 -20.57 -24.84 -11.67
N PHE A 251 -20.59 -23.53 -11.77
CA PHE A 251 -20.94 -22.63 -10.68
C PHE A 251 -22.38 -22.90 -10.18
N LEU A 252 -23.37 -22.88 -11.07
CA LEU A 252 -24.77 -23.09 -10.71
C LEU A 252 -25.01 -24.48 -10.09
N LYS A 253 -24.37 -25.52 -10.65
CA LYS A 253 -24.39 -26.85 -10.05
C LYS A 253 -23.84 -26.82 -8.64
N ARG A 254 -22.72 -26.16 -8.40
CA ARG A 254 -22.10 -26.05 -7.08
C ARG A 254 -22.97 -25.30 -6.08
N VAL A 255 -23.65 -24.21 -6.50
CA VAL A 255 -24.58 -23.45 -5.65
C VAL A 255 -25.72 -24.38 -5.20
N LYS A 256 -26.33 -25.16 -6.13
CA LYS A 256 -27.38 -26.10 -5.80
C LYS A 256 -26.91 -27.16 -4.79
N GLU A 257 -25.75 -27.77 -5.03
CA GLU A 257 -25.15 -28.76 -4.11
C GLU A 257 -24.95 -28.18 -2.69
N CYS A 258 -24.53 -26.92 -2.58
CA CYS A 258 -24.37 -26.28 -1.28
C CYS A 258 -25.69 -26.03 -0.58
N VAL A 259 -26.72 -25.54 -1.31
CA VAL A 259 -28.05 -25.33 -0.73
C VAL A 259 -28.71 -26.65 -0.31
N ASP A 260 -28.59 -27.70 -1.14
CA ASP A 260 -29.14 -29.02 -0.82
C ASP A 260 -28.46 -29.62 0.44
N ARG A 261 -27.17 -29.41 0.63
CA ARG A 261 -26.39 -29.97 1.75
C ARG A 261 -26.49 -29.14 3.02
N CYS A 262 -26.29 -27.80 2.91
CA CYS A 262 -26.14 -26.91 4.04
C CYS A 262 -27.41 -26.07 4.33
N GLY A 263 -28.39 -26.08 3.42
CA GLY A 263 -29.59 -25.24 3.48
C GLY A 263 -29.39 -23.82 2.91
N TYR A 264 -28.16 -23.38 2.68
CA TYR A 264 -27.80 -22.07 2.15
C TYR A 264 -26.44 -22.10 1.44
N CYS A 265 -26.13 -21.02 0.72
CA CYS A 265 -24.83 -20.85 0.05
C CYS A 265 -24.35 -19.42 0.21
N VAL A 266 -23.12 -19.27 0.69
CA VAL A 266 -22.40 -17.97 0.75
C VAL A 266 -21.26 -17.99 -0.25
N ILE A 267 -21.19 -16.92 -1.04
CA ILE A 267 -20.25 -16.77 -2.15
C ILE A 267 -19.43 -15.50 -1.90
N VAL A 268 -18.13 -15.60 -2.02
CA VAL A 268 -17.24 -14.43 -2.13
C VAL A 268 -16.79 -14.34 -3.58
N VAL A 269 -16.90 -13.17 -4.20
CA VAL A 269 -16.55 -12.96 -5.61
C VAL A 269 -15.66 -11.75 -5.74
N SER A 270 -14.54 -11.92 -6.46
CA SER A 270 -13.70 -10.79 -6.87
C SER A 270 -14.35 -9.99 -8.00
N GLU A 271 -14.30 -8.66 -7.93
CA GLU A 271 -14.76 -7.75 -8.99
C GLU A 271 -14.15 -8.07 -10.36
N GLY A 272 -12.93 -8.64 -10.36
CA GLY A 272 -12.17 -9.02 -11.56
C GLY A 272 -12.50 -10.41 -12.11
N THR A 273 -13.54 -11.09 -11.61
CA THR A 273 -13.96 -12.39 -12.14
C THR A 273 -14.34 -12.26 -13.61
N ALA A 274 -13.74 -13.11 -14.47
CA ALA A 274 -13.83 -12.99 -15.93
C ALA A 274 -14.18 -14.32 -16.59
N HIS A 275 -14.66 -14.26 -17.83
CA HIS A 275 -14.83 -15.39 -18.74
C HIS A 275 -13.49 -15.90 -19.26
N ALA A 276 -13.49 -17.03 -19.96
CA ALA A 276 -12.28 -17.65 -20.52
C ALA A 276 -11.59 -16.80 -21.61
N ASP A 277 -12.33 -15.90 -22.23
CA ASP A 277 -11.82 -14.94 -23.22
C ASP A 277 -11.23 -13.66 -22.59
N GLY A 278 -11.24 -13.58 -21.25
CA GLY A 278 -10.76 -12.43 -20.49
C GLY A 278 -11.78 -11.30 -20.31
N THR A 279 -13.00 -11.43 -20.83
CA THR A 279 -14.05 -10.43 -20.59
C THR A 279 -14.57 -10.52 -19.16
N PHE A 280 -14.66 -9.39 -18.48
CA PHE A 280 -15.17 -9.34 -17.09
C PHE A 280 -16.67 -9.66 -17.05
N LEU A 281 -17.12 -10.33 -15.97
CA LEU A 281 -18.54 -10.62 -15.76
C LEU A 281 -19.35 -9.33 -15.56
N ALA A 282 -18.74 -8.30 -15.00
CA ALA A 282 -19.35 -6.98 -14.82
C ALA A 282 -18.36 -5.90 -15.25
N ASP A 283 -18.67 -5.21 -16.33
CA ASP A 283 -17.94 -4.08 -16.87
C ASP A 283 -18.85 -2.86 -16.83
N ALA A 284 -18.43 -1.79 -16.13
CA ALA A 284 -19.20 -0.55 -16.04
C ALA A 284 -19.13 0.30 -17.32
N GLY A 285 -18.35 -0.10 -18.33
CA GLY A 285 -18.18 0.62 -19.60
C GLY A 285 -17.41 1.93 -19.49
N THR A 286 -16.83 2.24 -18.32
CA THR A 286 -16.04 3.44 -18.05
C THR A 286 -14.60 3.09 -17.66
N LYS A 287 -13.70 4.08 -17.75
CA LYS A 287 -12.30 3.93 -17.36
C LYS A 287 -11.95 4.85 -16.20
N ASP A 288 -11.08 4.36 -15.31
CA ASP A 288 -10.53 5.17 -14.22
C ASP A 288 -9.43 6.15 -14.72
N ALA A 289 -8.94 7.01 -13.82
CA ALA A 289 -7.90 8.00 -14.14
C ALA A 289 -6.56 7.38 -14.61
N PHE A 290 -6.34 6.09 -14.42
CA PHE A 290 -5.17 5.35 -14.92
C PHE A 290 -5.45 4.63 -16.25
N GLY A 291 -6.69 4.71 -16.78
CA GLY A 291 -7.11 4.08 -18.03
C GLY A 291 -7.57 2.63 -17.88
N HIS A 292 -7.74 2.13 -16.66
CA HIS A 292 -8.27 0.80 -16.41
C HIS A 292 -9.80 0.79 -16.47
N THR A 293 -10.39 -0.29 -17.01
CA THR A 293 -11.84 -0.52 -16.96
C THR A 293 -12.35 -0.42 -15.54
N GLN A 294 -13.35 0.41 -15.30
CA GLN A 294 -14.01 0.48 -14.02
C GLN A 294 -14.86 -0.77 -13.85
N LEU A 295 -14.57 -1.54 -12.81
CA LEU A 295 -15.27 -2.77 -12.45
C LEU A 295 -16.23 -2.50 -11.29
N GLY A 296 -17.14 -3.44 -11.04
CA GLY A 296 -18.09 -3.43 -9.94
C GLY A 296 -19.48 -3.87 -10.39
N GLY A 297 -20.21 -4.46 -9.45
CA GLY A 297 -21.54 -4.98 -9.73
C GLY A 297 -21.56 -6.45 -10.17
N VAL A 298 -20.47 -7.18 -10.02
CA VAL A 298 -20.42 -8.63 -10.27
C VAL A 298 -21.28 -9.39 -9.25
N GLY A 299 -21.39 -8.90 -8.02
CA GLY A 299 -22.24 -9.49 -6.97
C GLY A 299 -23.71 -9.61 -7.40
N PRO A 300 -24.38 -8.52 -7.82
CA PRO A 300 -25.73 -8.59 -8.39
C PRO A 300 -25.83 -9.46 -9.65
N VAL A 301 -24.82 -9.48 -10.53
CA VAL A 301 -24.81 -10.36 -11.71
C VAL A 301 -24.86 -11.83 -11.30
N ILE A 302 -24.01 -12.25 -10.38
CA ILE A 302 -23.96 -13.61 -9.82
C ILE A 302 -25.28 -13.95 -9.10
N ALA A 303 -25.78 -13.04 -8.28
CA ALA A 303 -27.03 -13.24 -7.52
C ALA A 303 -28.24 -13.42 -8.45
N ASN A 304 -28.37 -12.59 -9.49
CA ASN A 304 -29.43 -12.71 -10.50
C ASN A 304 -29.32 -14.04 -11.28
N MET A 305 -28.10 -14.43 -11.66
CA MET A 305 -27.85 -15.70 -12.34
C MET A 305 -28.33 -16.91 -11.52
N VAL A 306 -28.12 -16.88 -10.21
CA VAL A 306 -28.60 -17.94 -9.27
C VAL A 306 -30.13 -17.94 -9.17
N ARG A 307 -30.75 -16.75 -9.09
CA ARG A 307 -32.23 -16.64 -9.05
C ARG A 307 -32.86 -17.19 -10.31
N GLU A 308 -32.35 -16.82 -11.48
CA GLU A 308 -32.87 -17.29 -12.77
C GLU A 308 -32.80 -18.82 -12.91
N ALA A 309 -31.69 -19.40 -12.43
CA ALA A 309 -31.48 -20.84 -12.57
C ALA A 309 -32.20 -21.70 -11.54
N HIS A 310 -32.37 -21.23 -10.31
CA HIS A 310 -32.82 -22.03 -9.17
C HIS A 310 -34.02 -21.45 -8.40
N GLY A 311 -34.42 -20.20 -8.69
CA GLY A 311 -35.50 -19.53 -7.96
C GLY A 311 -35.17 -19.18 -6.50
N TYR A 312 -33.92 -19.27 -6.08
CA TYR A 312 -33.51 -19.00 -4.70
C TYR A 312 -33.62 -17.51 -4.37
N LYS A 313 -34.16 -17.20 -3.19
CA LYS A 313 -34.07 -15.86 -2.62
C LYS A 313 -32.64 -15.56 -2.25
N TYR A 314 -32.16 -14.36 -2.60
CA TYR A 314 -30.78 -13.95 -2.44
C TYR A 314 -30.65 -12.53 -1.90
N HIS A 315 -29.48 -12.24 -1.38
CA HIS A 315 -28.96 -10.91 -1.10
C HIS A 315 -27.51 -10.81 -1.53
N TRP A 316 -27.02 -9.60 -1.69
CA TRP A 316 -25.61 -9.33 -1.96
C TRP A 316 -25.14 -8.09 -1.22
N ALA A 317 -23.82 -7.97 -1.04
CA ALA A 317 -23.15 -6.77 -0.61
C ALA A 317 -21.94 -6.52 -1.51
N VAL A 318 -21.72 -5.25 -1.87
CA VAL A 318 -20.52 -4.78 -2.53
C VAL A 318 -19.69 -4.07 -1.48
N ALA A 319 -18.54 -4.64 -1.12
CA ALA A 319 -17.69 -4.09 -0.07
C ALA A 319 -17.02 -2.78 -0.47
N ASP A 320 -16.70 -2.62 -1.75
CA ASP A 320 -16.13 -1.42 -2.37
C ASP A 320 -15.16 -0.67 -1.42
N TYR A 321 -15.31 0.62 -1.22
CA TYR A 321 -14.43 1.43 -0.36
C TYR A 321 -14.50 1.06 1.12
N LEU A 322 -15.59 0.45 1.59
CA LEU A 322 -15.72 0.04 2.99
C LEU A 322 -14.59 -0.90 3.40
N GLN A 323 -14.24 -1.89 2.57
CA GLN A 323 -13.21 -2.88 2.88
C GLN A 323 -11.81 -2.26 3.04
N ARG A 324 -11.47 -1.22 2.28
CA ARG A 324 -10.14 -0.59 2.35
C ARG A 324 -10.06 0.56 3.35
N ALA A 325 -11.19 1.16 3.73
CA ALA A 325 -11.28 2.29 4.64
C ALA A 325 -11.51 1.91 6.10
N ALA A 326 -11.79 0.62 6.38
CA ALA A 326 -12.24 0.12 7.69
C ALA A 326 -11.14 0.18 8.78
N ARG A 327 -10.76 1.39 9.20
CA ARG A 327 -9.74 1.59 10.23
C ARG A 327 -10.15 0.99 11.58
N HIS A 328 -11.43 0.98 11.90
CA HIS A 328 -11.98 0.43 13.15
C HIS A 328 -11.69 -1.06 13.34
N ILE A 329 -11.51 -1.83 12.27
CA ILE A 329 -11.22 -3.26 12.29
C ILE A 329 -9.80 -3.59 11.81
N ALA A 330 -8.94 -2.60 11.59
CA ALA A 330 -7.61 -2.81 11.06
C ALA A 330 -6.82 -3.88 11.84
N SER A 331 -6.02 -4.65 11.13
CA SER A 331 -5.10 -5.62 11.71
C SER A 331 -3.94 -4.89 12.41
N LYS A 332 -3.67 -5.26 13.67
CA LYS A 332 -2.52 -4.71 14.40
C LYS A 332 -1.21 -4.99 13.69
N VAL A 333 -1.04 -6.21 13.15
CA VAL A 333 0.18 -6.60 12.39
C VAL A 333 0.35 -5.71 11.17
N ASP A 334 -0.73 -5.43 10.43
CA ASP A 334 -0.69 -4.59 9.24
C ASP A 334 -0.33 -3.12 9.59
N VAL A 335 -0.87 -2.59 10.70
CA VAL A 335 -0.49 -1.27 11.23
C VAL A 335 1.00 -1.22 11.58
N ASP A 336 1.50 -2.26 12.27
CA ASP A 336 2.91 -2.34 12.66
C ASP A 336 3.83 -2.46 11.44
N GLN A 337 3.45 -3.26 10.43
CA GLN A 337 4.17 -3.40 9.17
C GLN A 337 4.18 -2.09 8.38
N ALA A 338 3.03 -1.42 8.23
CA ALA A 338 2.93 -0.15 7.54
C ALA A 338 3.85 0.92 8.17
N TYR A 339 3.84 1.00 9.50
CA TYR A 339 4.72 1.90 10.23
C TYR A 339 6.21 1.56 10.01
N ALA A 340 6.56 0.27 10.09
CA ALA A 340 7.94 -0.19 9.87
C ALA A 340 8.43 0.07 8.43
N MET A 341 7.55 -0.03 7.41
CA MET A 341 7.91 0.34 6.04
C MET A 341 8.24 1.83 5.93
N GLY A 342 7.46 2.69 6.60
CA GLY A 342 7.77 4.13 6.66
C GLY A 342 9.10 4.42 7.35
N GLN A 343 9.41 3.72 8.45
CA GLN A 343 10.70 3.84 9.15
C GLN A 343 11.86 3.41 8.26
N ALA A 344 11.77 2.21 7.69
CA ALA A 344 12.81 1.63 6.85
C ALA A 344 13.08 2.49 5.60
N ALA A 345 12.06 3.10 5.02
CA ALA A 345 12.23 3.99 3.88
C ALA A 345 13.17 5.17 4.22
N VAL A 346 12.99 5.77 5.38
CA VAL A 346 13.87 6.87 5.85
C VAL A 346 15.28 6.36 6.15
N GLU A 347 15.40 5.22 6.83
CA GLU A 347 16.68 4.63 7.18
C GLU A 347 17.49 4.26 5.94
N LEU A 348 16.87 3.66 4.92
CA LEU A 348 17.49 3.39 3.63
C LEU A 348 17.96 4.67 2.94
N ALA A 349 17.14 5.73 2.93
CA ALA A 349 17.50 7.01 2.34
C ALA A 349 18.72 7.64 3.01
N VAL A 350 18.76 7.63 4.34
CA VAL A 350 19.89 8.17 5.13
C VAL A 350 21.16 7.34 4.95
N GLN A 351 21.04 6.04 4.68
CA GLN A 351 22.16 5.15 4.34
C GLN A 351 22.67 5.34 2.90
N GLY A 352 22.01 6.18 2.10
CA GLY A 352 22.41 6.48 0.72
C GLY A 352 21.82 5.56 -0.35
N HIS A 353 20.86 4.69 0.02
CA HIS A 353 20.10 3.93 -0.96
C HIS A 353 19.15 4.85 -1.74
N ASN A 354 18.96 4.56 -3.01
CA ASN A 354 18.09 5.34 -3.90
C ASN A 354 17.33 4.41 -4.86
N ALA A 355 16.14 4.81 -5.26
CA ALA A 355 15.26 4.07 -6.17
C ALA A 355 14.97 2.62 -5.68
N VAL A 356 14.76 2.47 -4.37
CA VAL A 356 14.45 1.18 -3.72
C VAL A 356 13.14 1.27 -2.93
N MET A 357 12.63 0.10 -2.52
CA MET A 357 11.44 -0.05 -1.70
C MET A 357 11.72 -1.06 -0.58
N PRO A 358 11.47 -0.75 0.70
CA PRO A 358 11.50 -1.75 1.76
C PRO A 358 10.36 -2.77 1.57
N ILE A 359 10.62 -4.02 1.95
CA ILE A 359 9.65 -5.12 1.84
C ILE A 359 9.48 -5.85 3.16
N VAL A 360 8.30 -6.47 3.33
CA VAL A 360 8.03 -7.38 4.43
C VAL A 360 8.53 -8.78 4.05
N VAL A 361 9.39 -9.35 4.88
CA VAL A 361 9.91 -10.72 4.69
C VAL A 361 9.38 -11.62 5.80
N ARG A 362 8.66 -12.67 5.45
CA ARG A 362 8.17 -13.68 6.39
C ARG A 362 9.33 -14.50 6.92
N LYS A 363 9.44 -14.61 8.24
CA LYS A 363 10.43 -15.43 8.94
C LYS A 363 9.83 -16.73 9.44
N SER A 364 8.56 -16.73 9.86
CA SER A 364 7.85 -17.96 10.25
C SER A 364 6.34 -17.75 10.11
N SER A 365 5.59 -18.85 9.93
CA SER A 365 4.14 -18.83 9.79
C SER A 365 3.40 -19.15 11.10
N LYS A 366 4.00 -19.92 11.99
CA LYS A 366 3.41 -20.33 13.28
C LYS A 366 4.47 -20.29 14.39
N PRO A 367 4.46 -19.24 15.25
CA PRO A 367 3.69 -18.00 15.11
C PRO A 367 4.16 -17.18 13.91
N TYR A 368 3.30 -16.33 13.37
CA TYR A 368 3.68 -15.44 12.29
C TYR A 368 4.74 -14.44 12.78
N ARG A 369 5.88 -14.43 12.12
CA ARG A 369 6.98 -13.49 12.38
C ARG A 369 7.49 -12.92 11.06
N TRP A 370 7.83 -11.67 11.09
CA TRP A 370 8.30 -10.92 9.92
C TRP A 370 9.47 -10.00 10.28
N THR A 371 10.12 -9.52 9.26
CA THR A 371 11.17 -8.50 9.33
C THR A 371 11.09 -7.62 8.08
N VAL A 372 11.80 -6.53 8.09
CA VAL A 372 12.01 -5.67 6.92
C VAL A 372 13.28 -6.07 6.22
#